data_10180d70d1d7904db3a76e6057b66d9c
#
_entry.id   10180d70d1d7904db3a76e6057b66d9c
#
_cell.length_a   1.000
_cell.length_b   1.000
_cell.length_c   1.000
_cell.angle_alpha   90.00
_cell.angle_beta   90.00
_cell.angle_gamma   90.00
#
_symmetry.space_group_name_H-M   'P 1'
#
loop_
_entity.id
_entity.type
_entity.pdbx_description
1 polymer ?
#
loop_
_entity_poly.entity_id
_entity_poly.type
_entity_poly.pdbx_seq_one_letter_code
_entity_poly.pdbx_strand_id
1 'polypeptide(L)'
;MTRETRNSSTHTRRSFSRGLLASGVAAAGGSALTAAAPAAQAAPARSAAIRRAGKGGETRRMKMYVEKLPDGRMGYGLEKGKATVPGPLIELVEGDTLHVEFENTMDVAASLHPHGVDYDIASDGTRMNKSHVEPGGKRTYTWRTHAPGRRKDGTWRPGSAGYWHYHDHVVGTDHGTGGIRNGLYGPVVVRREGDILPDPDRQFTIVFNDMTINNLDKGPDFEATVGDRVEIIMITHGEYYHTFHMHAHRWADNRTGMLAGPDDTSPVIDNKITGPGDSFGFQILAGEGSGAGAWMYHCHVQSHSDMGMAGLLLVAKPDGTVPGHQDHG
;
A
#
# COMPACT_ATOMS: atom_id res chain seq x y z
N MET A 1 -24.83 25.72 -57.71
CA MET A 1 -26.20 25.73 -57.15
C MET A 1 -26.53 24.31 -56.70
N THR A 2 -26.44 24.04 -55.43
CA THR A 2 -27.15 22.98 -54.73
C THR A 2 -27.00 23.21 -53.20
N ARG A 3 -28.13 23.23 -52.52
CA ARG A 3 -28.35 23.69 -51.15
C ARG A 3 -27.80 22.68 -50.09
N GLU A 4 -27.09 23.22 -49.10
CA GLU A 4 -26.89 22.57 -47.80
C GLU A 4 -28.19 22.57 -47.00
N THR A 5 -28.53 21.41 -46.44
CA THR A 5 -29.56 21.26 -45.41
C THR A 5 -28.91 21.02 -44.07
N ARG A 6 -29.02 21.97 -43.15
CA ARG A 6 -28.67 21.84 -41.74
C ARG A 6 -29.70 20.94 -41.02
N ASN A 7 -29.23 19.94 -40.32
CA ASN A 7 -30.05 19.15 -39.41
C ASN A 7 -29.73 19.56 -37.95
N SER A 8 -30.72 20.18 -37.30
CA SER A 8 -30.64 20.59 -35.89
C SER A 8 -31.25 19.48 -35.02
N SER A 9 -30.44 18.81 -34.20
CA SER A 9 -30.93 17.86 -33.18
C SER A 9 -31.21 18.61 -31.86
N THR A 10 -32.47 18.65 -31.48
CA THR A 10 -32.95 19.18 -30.21
C THR A 10 -32.79 18.13 -29.11
N HIS A 11 -32.05 18.46 -28.08
CA HIS A 11 -31.96 17.65 -26.85
C HIS A 11 -33.17 17.93 -25.95
N THR A 12 -34.00 16.92 -25.74
CA THR A 12 -35.14 16.95 -24.82
C THR A 12 -34.66 16.64 -23.40
N ARG A 13 -34.88 17.60 -22.48
CA ARG A 13 -34.69 17.41 -21.04
C ARG A 13 -35.81 16.51 -20.50
N ARG A 14 -35.49 15.38 -19.92
CA ARG A 14 -36.46 14.58 -19.14
C ARG A 14 -36.46 15.04 -17.69
N SER A 15 -37.65 15.53 -17.29
CA SER A 15 -37.99 15.87 -15.91
C SER A 15 -38.23 14.61 -15.10
N PHE A 16 -37.60 14.49 -13.93
CA PHE A 16 -37.93 13.45 -12.95
C PHE A 16 -39.00 13.97 -12.00
N SER A 17 -40.18 13.35 -12.08
CA SER A 17 -41.32 13.61 -11.19
C SER A 17 -41.10 12.91 -9.85
N ARG A 18 -41.23 13.68 -8.75
CA ARG A 18 -41.33 13.18 -7.38
C ARG A 18 -42.69 12.50 -7.17
N GLY A 19 -42.68 11.22 -6.82
CA GLY A 19 -43.86 10.52 -6.29
C GLY A 19 -43.74 10.38 -4.78
N LEU A 20 -44.55 11.13 -4.02
CA LEU A 20 -44.84 10.88 -2.61
C LEU A 20 -45.84 9.73 -2.51
N LEU A 21 -45.54 8.71 -1.74
CA LEU A 21 -46.54 7.82 -1.17
C LEU A 21 -46.27 7.62 0.31
N ALA A 22 -47.25 8.05 1.09
CA ALA A 22 -47.29 7.91 2.54
C ALA A 22 -47.98 6.60 2.95
N SER A 23 -47.72 6.16 4.15
CA SER A 23 -48.51 5.33 5.06
C SER A 23 -48.19 3.85 5.17
N GLY A 24 -47.90 3.45 6.40
CA GLY A 24 -48.01 2.09 6.89
C GLY A 24 -47.15 1.80 8.11
N VAL A 25 -47.64 2.21 9.31
CA VAL A 25 -47.04 1.78 10.59
C VAL A 25 -47.39 0.31 10.82
N ALA A 26 -46.38 -0.54 10.98
CA ALA A 26 -46.52 -1.85 11.58
C ALA A 26 -45.36 -2.05 12.56
N ALA A 27 -45.67 -2.02 13.86
CA ALA A 27 -44.77 -2.38 14.92
C ALA A 27 -44.57 -3.90 14.95
N ALA A 28 -43.32 -4.38 14.86
CA ALA A 28 -42.98 -5.75 15.17
C ALA A 28 -41.57 -5.76 15.79
N GLY A 29 -41.46 -6.51 16.87
CA GLY A 29 -40.40 -6.59 17.87
C GLY A 29 -38.98 -6.66 17.36
N GLY A 30 -38.17 -5.79 17.92
CA GLY A 30 -36.72 -5.74 17.64
C GLY A 30 -35.96 -6.84 18.35
N SER A 31 -35.32 -7.71 17.58
CA SER A 31 -34.12 -8.41 18.03
C SER A 31 -32.95 -7.51 17.72
N ALA A 32 -32.34 -6.95 18.75
CA ALA A 32 -31.09 -6.19 18.61
C ALA A 32 -29.98 -7.13 18.17
N LEU A 33 -29.68 -7.12 16.88
CA LEU A 33 -28.39 -7.58 16.37
C LEU A 33 -27.37 -6.52 16.76
N THR A 34 -26.62 -6.79 17.83
CA THR A 34 -25.39 -6.03 18.12
C THR A 34 -24.41 -6.30 16.99
N ALA A 35 -24.36 -5.40 16.02
CA ALA A 35 -23.26 -5.36 15.06
C ALA A 35 -22.00 -5.06 15.88
N ALA A 36 -21.09 -6.03 16.01
CA ALA A 36 -19.77 -5.79 16.54
C ALA A 36 -19.10 -4.75 15.63
N ALA A 37 -18.67 -3.64 16.22
CA ALA A 37 -17.85 -2.66 15.54
C ALA A 37 -16.62 -3.37 14.96
N PRO A 38 -16.17 -3.05 13.72
CA PRO A 38 -14.92 -3.57 13.20
C PRO A 38 -13.82 -3.15 14.18
N ALA A 39 -13.15 -4.13 14.78
CA ALA A 39 -12.02 -3.87 15.64
C ALA A 39 -11.02 -3.01 14.85
N ALA A 40 -10.68 -1.84 15.41
CA ALA A 40 -9.57 -1.03 14.90
C ALA A 40 -8.39 -1.98 14.71
N GLN A 41 -7.89 -2.07 13.47
CA GLN A 41 -6.69 -2.86 13.23
C GLN A 41 -5.57 -2.14 13.96
N ALA A 42 -5.19 -2.68 15.12
CA ALA A 42 -4.00 -2.24 15.80
C ALA A 42 -2.88 -2.22 14.76
N ALA A 43 -2.18 -1.09 14.65
CA ALA A 43 -1.02 -0.97 13.79
C ALA A 43 -0.17 -2.22 14.01
N PRO A 44 0.27 -2.92 12.95
CA PRO A 44 1.08 -4.11 13.13
C PRO A 44 2.26 -3.68 14.00
N ALA A 45 2.34 -4.26 15.19
CA ALA A 45 3.50 -4.11 16.04
C ALA A 45 4.69 -4.33 15.13
N ARG A 46 5.66 -3.39 15.11
CA ARG A 46 6.84 -3.38 14.27
C ARG A 46 7.19 -4.80 13.89
N SER A 47 7.01 -5.16 12.61
CA SER A 47 7.29 -6.52 12.13
C SER A 47 8.64 -6.94 12.68
N ALA A 48 8.67 -7.96 13.52
CA ALA A 48 9.90 -8.47 14.12
C ALA A 48 10.86 -9.06 13.07
N ALA A 49 10.42 -9.10 11.84
CA ALA A 49 11.15 -9.61 10.72
C ALA A 49 11.99 -8.51 10.10
N ILE A 50 13.25 -8.55 10.41
CA ILE A 50 14.31 -7.80 9.73
C ILE A 50 14.30 -6.31 10.04
N ARG A 51 14.59 -5.99 11.27
CA ARG A 51 15.01 -4.65 11.63
C ARG A 51 16.34 -4.32 10.97
N ARG A 52 16.29 -3.14 10.43
CA ARG A 52 17.30 -2.21 10.14
C ARG A 52 18.71 -2.51 10.57
N ALA A 53 19.43 -2.50 9.62
CA ALA A 53 20.83 -2.57 9.51
C ALA A 53 21.56 -1.36 9.97
N GLY A 54 22.68 -1.56 10.53
CA GLY A 54 23.82 -0.71 10.41
C GLY A 54 24.37 -0.73 8.98
N LYS A 55 25.31 -1.58 8.71
CA LYS A 55 25.98 -1.70 7.40
C LYS A 55 25.26 -2.70 6.50
N GLY A 56 25.16 -2.38 5.19
CA GLY A 56 24.78 -3.34 4.16
C GLY A 56 25.80 -4.45 3.97
N GLY A 57 25.43 -5.47 3.20
CA GLY A 57 26.29 -6.62 2.90
C GLY A 57 25.95 -7.87 3.70
N GLU A 58 24.86 -7.86 4.45
CA GLU A 58 24.40 -9.04 5.17
C GLU A 58 23.66 -10.02 4.26
N THR A 59 23.87 -11.33 4.54
CA THR A 59 23.03 -12.38 3.97
C THR A 59 21.99 -12.80 4.99
N ARG A 60 20.72 -12.66 4.63
CA ARG A 60 19.57 -12.94 5.50
C ARG A 60 18.71 -14.06 4.92
N ARG A 61 17.99 -14.74 5.81
CA ARG A 61 17.00 -15.75 5.45
C ARG A 61 15.68 -15.46 6.15
N MET A 62 14.58 -15.64 5.43
CA MET A 62 13.24 -15.55 6.00
C MET A 62 12.33 -16.60 5.38
N LYS A 63 11.31 -17.00 6.12
CA LYS A 63 10.22 -17.80 5.57
C LYS A 63 9.09 -16.89 5.14
N MET A 64 8.42 -17.28 4.05
CA MET A 64 7.21 -16.62 3.57
C MET A 64 6.20 -17.68 3.17
N TYR A 65 5.01 -17.58 3.71
CA TYR A 65 3.87 -18.44 3.38
C TYR A 65 2.87 -17.63 2.57
N VAL A 66 2.30 -18.24 1.53
CA VAL A 66 1.13 -17.70 0.85
C VAL A 66 -0.08 -18.53 1.24
N GLU A 67 -1.17 -17.87 1.63
CA GLU A 67 -2.33 -18.50 2.24
C GLU A 67 -3.63 -17.87 1.77
N LYS A 68 -4.68 -18.67 1.78
CA LYS A 68 -6.06 -18.20 1.63
C LYS A 68 -6.60 -17.82 3.01
N LEU A 69 -7.12 -16.61 3.14
CA LEU A 69 -7.66 -16.08 4.39
C LEU A 69 -9.13 -16.55 4.59
N PRO A 70 -9.64 -16.56 5.84
CA PRO A 70 -11.03 -16.98 6.12
C PRO A 70 -12.10 -16.16 5.41
N ASP A 71 -11.82 -14.90 5.08
CA ASP A 71 -12.71 -13.98 4.35
C ASP A 71 -12.63 -14.12 2.83
N GLY A 72 -11.84 -15.07 2.33
CA GLY A 72 -11.66 -15.37 0.91
C GLY A 72 -10.55 -14.58 0.23
N ARG A 73 -9.97 -13.58 0.89
CA ARG A 73 -8.76 -12.92 0.40
C ARG A 73 -7.57 -13.88 0.41
N MET A 74 -6.48 -13.48 -0.19
CA MET A 74 -5.21 -14.19 -0.14
C MET A 74 -4.16 -13.26 0.47
N GLY A 75 -3.19 -13.82 1.18
CA GLY A 75 -2.18 -13.02 1.86
C GLY A 75 -0.84 -13.71 1.97
N TYR A 76 0.17 -12.94 2.32
CA TYR A 76 1.49 -13.44 2.68
C TYR A 76 1.70 -13.33 4.19
N GLY A 77 2.43 -14.29 4.76
CA GLY A 77 2.76 -14.32 6.19
C GLY A 77 4.15 -14.87 6.45
N LEU A 78 4.77 -14.46 7.57
CA LEU A 78 6.07 -14.97 8.02
C LEU A 78 5.96 -16.28 8.79
N GLU A 79 4.77 -16.57 9.29
CA GLU A 79 4.41 -17.79 9.98
C GLU A 79 3.16 -18.38 9.34
N LYS A 80 3.07 -19.70 9.32
CA LYS A 80 1.91 -20.42 8.80
C LYS A 80 0.66 -20.10 9.63
N GLY A 81 -0.44 -19.74 8.97
CA GLY A 81 -1.68 -19.30 9.61
C GLY A 81 -1.67 -17.83 10.07
N LYS A 82 -0.67 -17.05 9.66
CA LYS A 82 -0.50 -15.63 10.02
C LYS A 82 -0.39 -14.72 8.80
N ALA A 83 -0.94 -15.13 7.67
CA ALA A 83 -0.96 -14.28 6.49
C ALA A 83 -1.82 -13.03 6.69
N THR A 84 -1.40 -11.93 6.12
CA THR A 84 -2.06 -10.62 6.20
C THR A 84 -2.18 -9.97 4.82
N VAL A 85 -3.05 -8.98 4.71
CA VAL A 85 -3.17 -8.07 3.57
C VAL A 85 -3.13 -6.63 4.08
N PRO A 86 -2.15 -5.85 3.67
CA PRO A 86 -0.95 -6.18 2.90
C PRO A 86 -0.09 -7.25 3.59
N GLY A 87 0.72 -7.96 2.80
CA GLY A 87 1.74 -8.88 3.31
C GLY A 87 2.82 -8.17 4.14
N PRO A 88 3.71 -8.92 4.82
CA PRO A 88 4.72 -8.38 5.71
C PRO A 88 5.66 -7.37 5.03
N LEU A 89 6.03 -6.30 5.74
CA LEU A 89 7.09 -5.40 5.32
C LEU A 89 8.44 -6.12 5.33
N ILE A 90 9.16 -6.03 4.23
CA ILE A 90 10.54 -6.48 4.09
C ILE A 90 11.46 -5.26 4.05
N GLU A 91 12.36 -5.14 5.03
CA GLU A 91 13.37 -4.07 5.05
C GLU A 91 14.75 -4.64 4.77
N LEU A 92 15.46 -4.03 3.84
CA LEU A 92 16.84 -4.35 3.43
C LEU A 92 17.70 -3.09 3.48
N VAL A 93 19.00 -3.28 3.41
CA VAL A 93 19.97 -2.21 3.18
C VAL A 93 20.71 -2.48 1.88
N GLU A 94 21.12 -1.43 1.17
CA GLU A 94 21.94 -1.59 -0.04
C GLU A 94 23.18 -2.45 0.24
N GLY A 95 23.38 -3.50 -0.56
CA GLY A 95 24.41 -4.51 -0.37
C GLY A 95 23.92 -5.83 0.24
N ASP A 96 22.71 -5.88 0.79
CA ASP A 96 22.15 -7.12 1.38
C ASP A 96 21.79 -8.15 0.32
N THR A 97 21.83 -9.41 0.76
CA THR A 97 21.23 -10.55 0.06
C THR A 97 20.16 -11.18 0.94
N LEU A 98 18.95 -11.34 0.40
CA LEU A 98 17.83 -11.99 1.08
C LEU A 98 17.48 -13.30 0.38
N HIS A 99 17.42 -14.39 1.15
CA HIS A 99 16.84 -15.66 0.72
C HIS A 99 15.45 -15.81 1.34
N VAL A 100 14.41 -15.79 0.50
CA VAL A 100 13.03 -16.00 0.92
C VAL A 100 12.68 -17.47 0.68
N GLU A 101 12.56 -18.24 1.75
CA GLU A 101 12.07 -19.63 1.73
C GLU A 101 10.54 -19.60 1.63
N PHE A 102 10.05 -19.61 0.40
CA PHE A 102 8.63 -19.49 0.08
C PHE A 102 7.94 -20.86 0.10
N GLU A 103 6.80 -20.94 0.78
CA GLU A 103 5.93 -22.11 0.82
C GLU A 103 4.51 -21.73 0.36
N ASN A 104 4.03 -22.41 -0.68
CA ASN A 104 2.65 -22.25 -1.16
C ASN A 104 1.74 -23.24 -0.41
N THR A 105 0.86 -22.72 0.43
CA THR A 105 -0.12 -23.54 1.18
C THR A 105 -1.52 -23.51 0.55
N MET A 106 -1.67 -22.79 -0.58
CA MET A 106 -2.94 -22.70 -1.32
C MET A 106 -3.14 -23.91 -2.23
N ASP A 107 -4.34 -24.02 -2.77
CA ASP A 107 -4.78 -25.03 -3.75
C ASP A 107 -4.53 -24.60 -5.22
N VAL A 108 -3.93 -23.45 -5.43
CA VAL A 108 -3.54 -22.87 -6.72
C VAL A 108 -2.07 -22.54 -6.73
N ALA A 109 -1.44 -22.50 -7.90
CA ALA A 109 -0.07 -22.01 -8.03
C ALA A 109 0.04 -20.56 -7.58
N ALA A 110 1.15 -20.20 -6.95
CA ALA A 110 1.43 -18.84 -6.47
C ALA A 110 2.91 -18.50 -6.62
N SER A 111 3.26 -17.25 -6.45
CA SER A 111 4.63 -16.79 -6.60
C SER A 111 4.97 -15.60 -5.71
N LEU A 112 6.23 -15.16 -5.81
CA LEU A 112 6.72 -13.95 -5.17
C LEU A 112 7.63 -13.23 -6.18
N HIS A 113 7.15 -12.12 -6.73
CA HIS A 113 7.86 -11.27 -7.68
C HIS A 113 8.20 -9.93 -7.01
N PRO A 114 9.48 -9.53 -6.92
CA PRO A 114 9.87 -8.28 -6.28
C PRO A 114 10.10 -7.17 -7.28
N HIS A 115 9.93 -5.93 -6.83
CA HIS A 115 10.36 -4.72 -7.51
C HIS A 115 11.56 -4.08 -6.82
N GLY A 116 12.39 -3.35 -7.58
CA GLY A 116 13.48 -2.51 -7.07
C GLY A 116 14.74 -3.23 -6.56
N VAL A 117 14.79 -4.55 -6.63
CA VAL A 117 15.94 -5.37 -6.22
C VAL A 117 16.46 -6.20 -7.39
N ASP A 118 17.71 -6.67 -7.29
CA ASP A 118 18.29 -7.57 -8.29
C ASP A 118 17.92 -9.03 -7.97
N TYR A 119 17.55 -9.80 -8.97
CA TYR A 119 17.28 -11.24 -8.88
C TYR A 119 17.69 -11.95 -10.17
N ASP A 120 17.88 -13.24 -10.10
CA ASP A 120 18.10 -14.09 -11.27
C ASP A 120 16.76 -14.65 -11.80
N ILE A 121 16.81 -15.26 -12.98
CA ILE A 121 15.63 -15.80 -13.66
C ILE A 121 14.88 -16.85 -12.81
N ALA A 122 15.58 -17.57 -11.92
CA ALA A 122 14.98 -18.56 -11.03
C ALA A 122 14.20 -17.92 -9.88
N SER A 123 14.43 -16.64 -9.64
CA SER A 123 13.80 -15.84 -8.58
C SER A 123 12.80 -14.80 -9.11
N ASP A 124 12.45 -14.87 -10.40
CA ASP A 124 11.54 -13.93 -11.07
C ASP A 124 10.06 -14.10 -10.65
N GLY A 125 9.65 -15.27 -10.21
CA GLY A 125 8.27 -15.52 -9.73
C GLY A 125 7.24 -15.72 -10.84
N THR A 126 7.63 -15.88 -12.12
CA THR A 126 6.70 -15.96 -13.25
C THR A 126 6.51 -17.39 -13.78
N ARG A 127 5.38 -17.64 -14.48
CA ARG A 127 5.16 -18.90 -15.20
C ARG A 127 6.11 -19.04 -16.38
N MET A 128 6.34 -17.96 -17.11
CA MET A 128 7.23 -17.93 -18.26
C MET A 128 8.62 -18.47 -17.90
N ASN A 129 9.14 -18.09 -16.75
CA ASN A 129 10.45 -18.51 -16.26
C ASN A 129 10.41 -19.76 -15.36
N LYS A 130 9.24 -20.40 -15.23
CA LYS A 130 9.02 -21.58 -14.38
C LYS A 130 9.52 -21.36 -12.95
N SER A 131 9.38 -20.13 -12.45
CA SER A 131 9.85 -19.70 -11.13
C SER A 131 8.70 -19.49 -10.12
N HIS A 132 7.47 -19.85 -10.49
CA HIS A 132 6.34 -19.97 -9.59
C HIS A 132 6.41 -21.24 -8.73
N VAL A 133 5.45 -21.42 -7.83
CA VAL A 133 5.38 -22.54 -6.90
C VAL A 133 3.99 -23.19 -6.95
N GLU A 134 3.95 -24.47 -7.28
CA GLU A 134 2.72 -25.26 -7.33
C GLU A 134 2.11 -25.47 -5.94
N PRO A 135 0.83 -25.86 -5.82
CA PRO A 135 0.19 -26.17 -4.55
C PRO A 135 1.02 -27.12 -3.68
N GLY A 136 1.24 -26.72 -2.42
CA GLY A 136 2.05 -27.47 -1.45
C GLY A 136 3.56 -27.44 -1.71
N GLY A 137 3.99 -26.78 -2.77
CA GLY A 137 5.40 -26.67 -3.15
C GLY A 137 6.17 -25.62 -2.35
N LYS A 138 7.49 -25.66 -2.52
CA LYS A 138 8.44 -24.73 -1.89
C LYS A 138 9.50 -24.26 -2.89
N ARG A 139 9.97 -23.03 -2.70
CA ARG A 139 11.07 -22.46 -3.48
C ARG A 139 11.83 -21.44 -2.64
N THR A 140 13.14 -21.29 -2.90
CA THR A 140 13.90 -20.18 -2.36
C THR A 140 14.08 -19.13 -3.44
N TYR A 141 13.55 -17.93 -3.23
CA TYR A 141 13.82 -16.74 -4.02
C TYR A 141 15.03 -16.02 -3.43
N THR A 142 15.93 -15.54 -4.28
CA THR A 142 17.11 -14.80 -3.86
C THR A 142 17.10 -13.40 -4.41
N TRP A 143 17.01 -12.41 -3.54
CA TRP A 143 17.01 -10.99 -3.85
C TRP A 143 18.32 -10.36 -3.38
N ARG A 144 18.84 -9.45 -4.17
CA ARG A 144 20.08 -8.72 -3.86
C ARG A 144 19.85 -7.24 -4.00
N THR A 145 20.49 -6.46 -3.18
CA THR A 145 20.46 -5.01 -3.25
C THR A 145 21.89 -4.49 -3.45
N HIS A 146 22.04 -3.30 -3.98
CA HIS A 146 23.34 -2.71 -4.22
C HIS A 146 23.32 -1.19 -4.06
N ALA A 147 24.44 -0.61 -3.67
CA ALA A 147 24.65 0.82 -3.65
C ALA A 147 24.84 1.39 -5.07
N PRO A 148 24.62 2.70 -5.29
CA PRO A 148 24.98 3.35 -6.54
C PRO A 148 26.44 3.09 -6.90
N GLY A 149 26.71 2.94 -8.18
CA GLY A 149 28.08 2.67 -8.63
C GLY A 149 28.36 3.18 -10.04
N ARG A 150 29.65 3.31 -10.39
CA ARG A 150 30.06 3.64 -11.75
C ARG A 150 30.16 2.39 -12.60
N ARG A 151 29.61 2.45 -13.80
CA ARG A 151 29.80 1.45 -14.86
C ARG A 151 31.18 1.62 -15.53
N LYS A 152 31.62 0.60 -16.25
CA LYS A 152 32.89 0.64 -16.99
C LYS A 152 32.93 1.73 -18.08
N ASP A 153 31.78 2.09 -18.63
CA ASP A 153 31.61 3.18 -19.60
C ASP A 153 31.59 4.59 -18.97
N GLY A 154 31.71 4.67 -17.65
CA GLY A 154 31.69 5.93 -16.91
C GLY A 154 30.30 6.43 -16.51
N THR A 155 29.21 5.79 -16.94
CA THR A 155 27.86 6.15 -16.50
C THR A 155 27.57 5.66 -15.08
N TRP A 156 26.56 6.24 -14.43
CA TRP A 156 26.14 5.81 -13.11
C TRP A 156 25.09 4.69 -13.18
N ARG A 157 25.24 3.66 -12.34
CA ARG A 157 24.20 2.71 -12.00
C ARG A 157 23.47 3.23 -10.78
N PRO A 158 22.13 3.35 -10.79
CA PRO A 158 21.37 3.69 -9.58
C PRO A 158 21.55 2.59 -8.53
N GLY A 159 21.40 2.94 -7.24
CA GLY A 159 21.30 1.96 -6.16
C GLY A 159 19.90 1.41 -6.03
N SER A 160 19.74 0.43 -5.14
CA SER A 160 18.46 -0.20 -4.84
C SER A 160 17.63 0.57 -3.80
N ALA A 161 18.19 1.59 -3.13
CA ALA A 161 17.50 2.31 -2.07
C ALA A 161 16.22 2.97 -2.58
N GLY A 162 15.11 2.75 -1.85
CA GLY A 162 13.79 3.26 -2.20
C GLY A 162 12.68 2.48 -1.52
N TYR A 163 11.46 2.86 -1.86
CA TYR A 163 10.23 2.22 -1.43
C TYR A 163 9.70 1.40 -2.59
N TRP A 164 9.63 0.10 -2.42
CA TRP A 164 9.29 -0.88 -3.42
C TRP A 164 8.19 -1.81 -2.91
N HIS A 165 7.86 -2.84 -3.69
CA HIS A 165 6.87 -3.84 -3.31
C HIS A 165 7.21 -5.22 -3.89
N TYR A 166 6.52 -6.22 -3.40
CA TYR A 166 6.46 -7.55 -3.99
C TYR A 166 5.00 -7.96 -4.20
N HIS A 167 4.74 -8.84 -5.15
CA HIS A 167 3.40 -9.35 -5.42
C HIS A 167 3.42 -10.73 -6.08
N ASP A 168 2.26 -11.35 -6.19
CA ASP A 168 2.07 -12.57 -6.99
C ASP A 168 2.05 -12.25 -8.49
N HIS A 169 2.56 -13.17 -9.30
CA HIS A 169 2.61 -13.02 -10.76
C HIS A 169 1.95 -14.19 -11.51
N VAL A 170 1.16 -15.06 -10.84
CA VAL A 170 0.62 -16.26 -11.48
C VAL A 170 -0.81 -16.64 -11.13
N VAL A 171 -1.39 -16.13 -10.05
CA VAL A 171 -2.77 -16.44 -9.66
C VAL A 171 -3.76 -15.77 -10.63
N GLY A 172 -4.59 -16.57 -11.26
CA GLY A 172 -5.66 -16.12 -12.15
C GLY A 172 -5.21 -15.86 -13.60
N THR A 173 -4.03 -15.27 -13.80
CA THR A 173 -3.45 -14.98 -15.12
C THR A 173 -1.93 -15.08 -15.06
N ASP A 174 -1.26 -15.00 -16.23
CA ASP A 174 0.22 -14.97 -16.28
C ASP A 174 0.84 -13.66 -15.75
N HIS A 175 0.01 -12.71 -15.35
CA HIS A 175 0.41 -11.46 -14.69
C HIS A 175 -0.08 -11.35 -13.23
N GLY A 176 -0.62 -12.44 -12.67
CA GLY A 176 -1.04 -12.47 -11.26
C GLY A 176 -2.25 -11.60 -10.93
N THR A 177 -3.08 -11.24 -11.93
CA THR A 177 -4.23 -10.34 -11.72
C THR A 177 -5.16 -10.81 -10.62
N GLY A 178 -5.43 -12.13 -10.53
CA GLY A 178 -6.26 -12.72 -9.49
C GLY A 178 -5.62 -12.63 -8.10
N GLY A 179 -4.30 -12.85 -8.02
CA GLY A 179 -3.53 -12.73 -6.77
C GLY A 179 -3.54 -11.30 -6.24
N ILE A 180 -3.18 -10.34 -7.09
CA ILE A 180 -3.15 -8.92 -6.74
C ILE A 180 -4.52 -8.43 -6.28
N ARG A 181 -5.60 -8.73 -7.02
CA ARG A 181 -6.96 -8.36 -6.63
C ARG A 181 -7.39 -8.90 -5.28
N ASN A 182 -6.86 -10.07 -4.90
CA ASN A 182 -7.20 -10.72 -3.65
C ASN A 182 -6.21 -10.45 -2.51
N GLY A 183 -5.20 -9.58 -2.69
CA GLY A 183 -4.32 -9.12 -1.62
C GLY A 183 -2.91 -9.70 -1.62
N LEU A 184 -2.49 -10.42 -2.67
CA LEU A 184 -1.14 -10.96 -2.77
C LEU A 184 -0.12 -9.89 -3.19
N TYR A 185 0.18 -9.00 -2.27
CA TYR A 185 1.19 -7.95 -2.37
C TYR A 185 1.69 -7.53 -0.99
N GLY A 186 2.85 -6.90 -0.94
CA GLY A 186 3.40 -6.34 0.28
C GLY A 186 4.58 -5.38 0.01
N PRO A 187 4.96 -4.56 0.99
CA PRO A 187 5.99 -3.55 0.85
C PRO A 187 7.41 -4.11 0.97
N VAL A 188 8.32 -3.50 0.22
CA VAL A 188 9.78 -3.64 0.37
C VAL A 188 10.39 -2.26 0.54
N VAL A 189 11.18 -2.05 1.57
CA VAL A 189 11.95 -0.82 1.77
C VAL A 189 13.44 -1.17 1.75
N VAL A 190 14.18 -0.52 0.86
CA VAL A 190 15.63 -0.65 0.82
C VAL A 190 16.24 0.65 1.33
N ARG A 191 16.96 0.56 2.44
CA ARG A 191 17.68 1.69 3.06
C ARG A 191 19.05 1.85 2.45
N ARG A 192 19.57 3.06 2.52
CA ARG A 192 20.97 3.36 2.19
C ARG A 192 21.73 3.66 3.46
N GLU A 193 22.95 3.12 3.60
CA GLU A 193 23.84 3.50 4.69
C GLU A 193 24.13 5.00 4.63
N GLY A 194 24.00 5.69 5.76
CA GLY A 194 24.20 7.14 5.84
C GLY A 194 23.06 7.98 5.25
N ASP A 195 21.90 7.38 4.99
CA ASP A 195 20.72 8.12 4.52
C ASP A 195 20.19 9.07 5.60
N ILE A 196 19.50 10.12 5.13
CA ILE A 196 18.88 11.12 6.03
C ILE A 196 17.61 10.61 6.71
N LEU A 197 17.14 9.40 6.39
CA LEU A 197 15.95 8.79 6.96
C LEU A 197 16.21 8.27 8.38
N PRO A 198 15.74 8.96 9.44
CA PRO A 198 15.80 8.44 10.80
C PRO A 198 14.84 7.26 10.97
N ASP A 199 14.99 6.52 12.08
CA ASP A 199 14.06 5.45 12.42
C ASP A 199 12.68 6.01 12.70
N PRO A 200 11.63 5.49 12.03
CA PRO A 200 10.27 5.91 12.32
C PRO A 200 9.76 5.28 13.62
N ASP A 201 8.91 6.03 14.34
CA ASP A 201 8.16 5.50 15.48
C ASP A 201 7.01 4.61 15.02
N ARG A 202 6.43 4.93 13.86
CA ARG A 202 5.33 4.22 13.22
C ARG A 202 5.61 4.01 11.73
N GLN A 203 5.21 2.86 11.20
CA GLN A 203 5.27 2.56 9.77
C GLN A 203 3.91 2.05 9.30
N PHE A 204 3.36 2.65 8.26
CA PHE A 204 2.07 2.25 7.69
C PHE A 204 2.21 1.99 6.20
N THR A 205 1.60 0.90 5.75
CA THR A 205 1.49 0.56 4.33
C THR A 205 0.09 0.85 3.84
N ILE A 206 0.00 1.66 2.80
CA ILE A 206 -1.24 2.02 2.11
C ILE A 206 -1.14 1.49 0.69
N VAL A 207 -2.04 0.58 0.33
CA VAL A 207 -2.10 0.03 -1.02
C VAL A 207 -3.43 0.40 -1.65
N PHE A 208 -3.38 1.24 -2.67
CA PHE A 208 -4.51 1.46 -3.55
C PHE A 208 -4.57 0.30 -4.54
N ASN A 209 -5.61 -0.51 -4.44
CA ASN A 209 -5.82 -1.68 -5.29
C ASN A 209 -7.23 -1.64 -5.88
N ASP A 210 -7.31 -1.28 -7.16
CA ASP A 210 -8.57 -0.88 -7.79
C ASP A 210 -9.30 0.16 -6.92
N MET A 211 -10.53 -0.08 -6.52
CA MET A 211 -11.35 0.86 -5.74
C MET A 211 -11.28 0.63 -4.22
N THR A 212 -10.25 -0.07 -3.75
CA THR A 212 -10.06 -0.39 -2.32
C THR A 212 -8.73 0.17 -1.77
N ILE A 213 -8.65 0.31 -0.45
CA ILE A 213 -7.40 0.54 0.27
C ILE A 213 -7.10 -0.71 1.10
N ASN A 214 -5.94 -1.35 0.87
CA ASN A 214 -5.53 -2.59 1.54
C ASN A 214 -6.56 -3.73 1.41
N ASN A 215 -7.30 -3.78 0.29
CA ASN A 215 -8.42 -4.70 0.05
C ASN A 215 -9.55 -4.58 1.10
N LEU A 216 -9.79 -3.38 1.59
CA LEU A 216 -10.90 -3.04 2.48
C LEU A 216 -11.81 -2.03 1.77
N ASP A 217 -13.13 -2.14 1.97
CA ASP A 217 -14.12 -1.23 1.38
C ASP A 217 -13.99 0.21 1.90
N LYS A 218 -13.47 0.36 3.13
CA LYS A 218 -13.04 1.62 3.73
C LYS A 218 -11.57 1.50 4.10
N GLY A 219 -10.79 2.54 3.82
CA GLY A 219 -9.38 2.58 4.21
C GLY A 219 -9.19 2.42 5.73
N PRO A 220 -8.11 1.75 6.17
CA PRO A 220 -7.84 1.55 7.59
C PRO A 220 -7.52 2.89 8.26
N ASP A 221 -7.88 3.01 9.53
CA ASP A 221 -7.44 4.11 10.37
C ASP A 221 -6.09 3.75 11.03
N PHE A 222 -5.16 4.70 11.04
CA PHE A 222 -3.83 4.57 11.63
C PHE A 222 -3.68 5.48 12.83
N GLU A 223 -2.91 5.06 13.82
CA GLU A 223 -2.74 5.79 15.08
C GLU A 223 -1.31 6.26 15.27
N ALA A 224 -1.16 7.52 15.72
CA ALA A 224 0.10 8.13 16.10
C ALA A 224 -0.12 9.15 17.23
N THR A 225 0.95 9.53 17.92
CA THR A 225 0.94 10.63 18.89
C THR A 225 1.59 11.87 18.26
N VAL A 226 1.19 13.06 18.66
CA VAL A 226 1.83 14.31 18.20
C VAL A 226 3.35 14.21 18.39
N GLY A 227 4.08 14.43 17.30
CA GLY A 227 5.54 14.37 17.27
C GLY A 227 6.12 13.00 16.92
N ASP A 228 5.30 11.92 16.85
CA ASP A 228 5.76 10.64 16.33
C ASP A 228 6.25 10.82 14.88
N ARG A 229 7.39 10.21 14.57
CA ARG A 229 7.86 10.07 13.20
C ARG A 229 7.11 8.94 12.53
N VAL A 230 6.26 9.29 11.60
CA VAL A 230 5.43 8.35 10.85
C VAL A 230 6.01 8.17 9.46
N GLU A 231 6.28 6.93 9.08
CA GLU A 231 6.66 6.55 7.72
C GLU A 231 5.46 5.96 6.99
N ILE A 232 5.12 6.54 5.86
CA ILE A 232 4.09 6.03 4.95
C ILE A 232 4.76 5.34 3.77
N ILE A 233 4.32 4.12 3.49
CA ILE A 233 4.74 3.34 2.31
C ILE A 233 3.50 3.19 1.43
N MET A 234 3.52 3.87 0.28
CA MET A 234 2.42 3.91 -0.67
C MET A 234 2.71 2.98 -1.84
N ILE A 235 1.73 2.15 -2.22
CA ILE A 235 1.79 1.22 -3.35
C ILE A 235 0.48 1.35 -4.13
N THR A 236 0.54 1.25 -5.45
CA THR A 236 -0.64 1.21 -6.30
C THR A 236 -0.65 -0.06 -7.15
N HIS A 237 -1.76 -0.77 -7.11
CA HIS A 237 -2.06 -1.94 -7.93
C HIS A 237 -3.41 -1.79 -8.62
N GLY A 238 -3.81 -2.81 -9.41
CA GLY A 238 -5.08 -2.85 -10.12
C GLY A 238 -5.01 -2.17 -11.48
N GLU A 239 -6.13 -1.60 -11.92
CA GLU A 239 -6.31 -1.07 -13.28
C GLU A 239 -6.47 0.46 -13.32
N TYR A 240 -6.63 1.12 -12.16
CA TYR A 240 -6.91 2.55 -12.06
C TYR A 240 -5.72 3.38 -11.65
N TYR A 241 -5.66 4.61 -12.16
CA TYR A 241 -4.78 5.66 -11.66
C TYR A 241 -5.44 6.36 -10.48
N HIS A 242 -4.64 6.73 -9.51
CA HIS A 242 -5.07 7.39 -8.29
C HIS A 242 -4.23 8.63 -8.01
N THR A 243 -4.66 9.43 -7.03
CA THR A 243 -3.85 10.49 -6.48
C THR A 243 -3.91 10.39 -4.96
N PHE A 244 -2.78 10.08 -4.34
CA PHE A 244 -2.70 10.01 -2.89
C PHE A 244 -2.58 11.41 -2.30
N HIS A 245 -3.53 11.79 -1.45
CA HIS A 245 -3.53 13.04 -0.70
C HIS A 245 -3.62 12.78 0.80
N MET A 246 -2.94 13.61 1.59
CA MET A 246 -2.97 13.57 3.04
C MET A 246 -3.22 14.96 3.61
N HIS A 247 -4.27 15.11 4.42
CA HIS A 247 -4.63 16.37 5.05
C HIS A 247 -3.55 16.82 6.03
N ALA A 248 -3.29 18.12 6.06
CA ALA A 248 -2.39 18.82 6.99
C ALA A 248 -0.90 18.45 6.90
N HIS A 249 -0.52 17.40 6.22
CA HIS A 249 0.86 16.92 6.14
C HIS A 249 1.42 17.07 4.73
N ARG A 250 2.73 17.27 4.63
CA ARG A 250 3.47 17.48 3.38
C ARG A 250 4.77 16.70 3.38
N TRP A 251 5.27 16.37 2.20
CA TRP A 251 6.55 15.68 2.03
C TRP A 251 7.30 16.19 0.80
N ALA A 252 8.59 15.88 0.69
CA ALA A 252 9.37 16.18 -0.49
C ALA A 252 9.13 15.10 -1.57
N ASP A 253 8.88 15.50 -2.82
CA ASP A 253 8.74 14.57 -3.94
C ASP A 253 10.12 14.13 -4.44
N ASN A 254 10.75 13.28 -3.65
CA ASN A 254 12.05 12.66 -3.93
C ASN A 254 12.09 11.24 -3.36
N ARG A 255 13.23 10.57 -3.46
CA ARG A 255 13.41 9.19 -3.01
C ARG A 255 13.13 8.96 -1.51
N THR A 256 13.39 9.95 -0.67
CA THR A 256 13.28 9.83 0.79
C THR A 256 11.99 10.41 1.36
N GLY A 257 11.28 11.24 0.57
CA GLY A 257 10.17 12.03 1.07
C GLY A 257 10.57 13.18 2.01
N MET A 258 11.89 13.42 2.19
CA MET A 258 12.43 14.44 3.09
C MET A 258 13.34 15.40 2.35
N LEU A 259 13.38 16.65 2.81
CA LEU A 259 14.38 17.62 2.34
C LEU A 259 15.75 17.30 2.98
N ALA A 260 16.80 17.31 2.17
CA ALA A 260 18.17 17.10 2.63
C ALA A 260 18.75 18.31 3.37
N GLY A 261 18.14 19.48 3.20
CA GLY A 261 18.58 20.76 3.79
C GLY A 261 17.77 21.94 3.25
N PRO A 262 18.10 23.18 3.67
CA PRO A 262 17.35 24.38 3.26
C PRO A 262 17.46 24.69 1.76
N ASP A 263 18.52 24.20 1.11
CA ASP A 263 18.79 24.43 -0.32
C ASP A 263 18.31 23.26 -1.20
N ASP A 264 17.60 22.26 -0.63
CA ASP A 264 17.01 21.16 -1.40
C ASP A 264 15.91 21.69 -2.31
N THR A 265 16.03 21.44 -3.61
CA THR A 265 15.09 21.91 -4.64
C THR A 265 13.97 20.93 -4.94
N SER A 266 13.84 19.84 -4.18
CA SER A 266 12.75 18.89 -4.35
C SER A 266 11.40 19.60 -4.14
N PRO A 267 10.39 19.38 -5.00
CA PRO A 267 9.06 19.91 -4.78
C PRO A 267 8.50 19.40 -3.44
N VAL A 268 7.85 20.29 -2.70
CA VAL A 268 7.09 19.91 -1.49
C VAL A 268 5.63 19.79 -1.89
N ILE A 269 5.05 18.63 -1.63
CA ILE A 269 3.71 18.24 -2.06
C ILE A 269 2.91 17.66 -0.89
N ASP A 270 1.60 17.63 -1.01
CA ASP A 270 0.63 16.94 -0.14
C ASP A 270 -0.27 15.99 -0.93
N ASN A 271 -0.04 15.93 -2.25
CA ASN A 271 -0.79 15.08 -3.16
C ASN A 271 0.13 14.59 -4.29
N LYS A 272 0.08 13.28 -4.59
CA LYS A 272 0.88 12.66 -5.65
C LYS A 272 0.04 11.73 -6.51
N ILE A 273 0.11 11.93 -7.84
CA ILE A 273 -0.43 10.95 -8.79
C ILE A 273 0.35 9.64 -8.71
N THR A 274 -0.34 8.51 -8.79
CA THR A 274 0.23 7.17 -8.74
C THR A 274 -0.58 6.23 -9.63
N GLY A 275 0.09 5.33 -10.32
CA GLY A 275 -0.51 4.36 -11.23
C GLY A 275 -0.17 2.92 -10.86
N PRO A 276 -0.80 1.93 -11.51
CA PRO A 276 -0.53 0.51 -11.28
C PRO A 276 0.97 0.18 -11.40
N GLY A 277 1.54 -0.43 -10.36
CA GLY A 277 2.96 -0.76 -10.26
C GLY A 277 3.84 0.33 -9.64
N ASP A 278 3.33 1.53 -9.41
CA ASP A 278 4.07 2.58 -8.70
C ASP A 278 4.15 2.30 -7.19
N SER A 279 5.27 2.73 -6.60
CA SER A 279 5.44 2.81 -5.16
C SER A 279 6.33 3.98 -4.76
N PHE A 280 6.05 4.57 -3.62
CA PHE A 280 6.86 5.63 -3.03
C PHE A 280 6.67 5.63 -1.51
N GLY A 281 7.48 6.39 -0.80
CA GLY A 281 7.31 6.55 0.63
C GLY A 281 7.90 7.86 1.11
N PHE A 282 7.49 8.25 2.30
CA PHE A 282 7.93 9.47 2.95
C PHE A 282 7.78 9.39 4.46
N GLN A 283 8.45 10.28 5.16
CA GLN A 283 8.28 10.44 6.61
C GLN A 283 7.74 11.83 6.92
N ILE A 284 6.84 11.87 7.92
CA ILE A 284 6.28 13.08 8.50
C ILE A 284 6.44 13.05 10.02
N LEU A 285 6.37 14.20 10.65
CA LEU A 285 6.11 14.31 12.10
C LEU A 285 4.60 14.49 12.29
N ALA A 286 3.97 13.55 12.97
CA ALA A 286 2.52 13.56 13.17
C ALA A 286 2.06 14.83 13.86
N GLY A 287 1.15 15.57 13.22
CA GLY A 287 0.62 16.82 13.74
C GLY A 287 1.57 18.03 13.67
N GLU A 288 2.71 17.94 12.95
CA GLU A 288 3.60 19.09 12.78
C GLU A 288 2.87 20.26 12.12
N GLY A 289 2.82 21.40 12.82
CA GLY A 289 2.11 22.59 12.37
C GLY A 289 0.59 22.56 12.43
N SER A 290 -0.02 21.39 12.69
CA SER A 290 -1.48 21.20 12.70
C SER A 290 -2.03 20.66 14.04
N GLY A 291 -1.20 20.00 14.83
CA GLY A 291 -1.56 19.44 16.13
C GLY A 291 -2.28 18.08 16.06
N ALA A 292 -2.84 17.68 17.20
CA ALA A 292 -3.64 16.46 17.32
C ALA A 292 -4.97 16.59 16.58
N GLY A 293 -5.48 15.49 16.03
CA GLY A 293 -6.74 15.43 15.29
C GLY A 293 -6.88 14.18 14.45
N ALA A 294 -8.04 14.02 13.83
CA ALA A 294 -8.31 12.98 12.85
C ALA A 294 -8.04 13.52 11.42
N TRP A 295 -6.89 13.20 10.89
CA TRP A 295 -6.43 13.72 9.60
C TRP A 295 -6.72 12.71 8.50
N MET A 296 -7.58 13.10 7.54
CA MET A 296 -7.94 12.22 6.43
C MET A 296 -6.75 12.00 5.48
N TYR A 297 -6.59 10.78 4.99
CA TYR A 297 -5.87 10.48 3.76
C TYR A 297 -6.82 9.82 2.77
N HIS A 298 -6.67 10.11 1.48
CA HIS A 298 -7.60 9.59 0.47
C HIS A 298 -7.05 9.67 -0.96
N CYS A 299 -7.72 8.97 -1.87
CA CYS A 299 -7.55 9.24 -3.29
C CYS A 299 -8.25 10.56 -3.63
N HIS A 300 -7.58 11.51 -4.28
CA HIS A 300 -8.17 12.81 -4.63
C HIS A 300 -8.86 12.81 -6.01
N VAL A 301 -9.01 11.65 -6.65
CA VAL A 301 -10.01 11.45 -7.71
C VAL A 301 -11.37 11.39 -7.02
N GLN A 302 -12.22 12.39 -7.23
CA GLN A 302 -13.44 12.61 -6.43
C GLN A 302 -14.36 11.38 -6.36
N SER A 303 -14.63 10.76 -7.50
CA SER A 303 -15.45 9.54 -7.54
C SER A 303 -14.86 8.37 -6.75
N HIS A 304 -13.54 8.29 -6.64
CA HIS A 304 -12.87 7.25 -5.86
C HIS A 304 -13.00 7.51 -4.35
N SER A 305 -12.81 8.77 -3.92
CA SER A 305 -13.06 9.19 -2.54
C SER A 305 -14.51 8.91 -2.13
N ASP A 306 -15.46 9.31 -2.97
CA ASP A 306 -16.90 9.15 -2.72
C ASP A 306 -17.31 7.66 -2.60
N MET A 307 -16.54 6.76 -3.23
CA MET A 307 -16.71 5.31 -3.14
C MET A 307 -15.97 4.65 -1.98
N GLY A 308 -15.35 5.42 -1.07
CA GLY A 308 -14.74 4.90 0.15
C GLY A 308 -13.22 4.83 0.16
N MET A 309 -12.52 5.31 -0.90
CA MET A 309 -11.04 5.34 -0.90
C MET A 309 -10.49 6.43 0.02
N ALA A 310 -10.79 6.32 1.31
CA ALA A 310 -10.36 7.24 2.37
C ALA A 310 -10.14 6.47 3.69
N GLY A 311 -9.26 6.99 4.54
CA GLY A 311 -9.00 6.55 5.91
C GLY A 311 -8.49 7.71 6.75
N LEU A 312 -8.18 7.47 8.01
CA LEU A 312 -7.72 8.50 8.94
C LEU A 312 -6.33 8.19 9.49
N LEU A 313 -5.53 9.23 9.65
CA LEU A 313 -4.42 9.24 10.60
C LEU A 313 -4.92 9.92 11.89
N LEU A 314 -5.14 9.13 12.92
CA LEU A 314 -5.58 9.56 14.24
C LEU A 314 -4.35 10.00 15.03
N VAL A 315 -4.15 11.31 15.12
CA VAL A 315 -3.02 11.89 15.89
C VAL A 315 -3.50 12.27 17.26
N ALA A 316 -3.11 11.50 18.26
CA ALA A 316 -3.46 11.71 19.65
C ALA A 316 -2.57 12.78 20.32
N LYS A 317 -3.12 13.49 21.30
CA LYS A 317 -2.33 14.21 22.29
C LYS A 317 -1.55 13.23 23.19
N PRO A 318 -0.57 13.71 23.98
CA PRO A 318 0.14 12.84 24.93
C PRO A 318 -0.77 12.14 25.97
N ASP A 319 -1.95 12.68 26.23
CA ASP A 319 -2.96 12.08 27.11
C ASP A 319 -3.85 11.02 26.41
N GLY A 320 -3.59 10.73 25.15
CA GLY A 320 -4.33 9.76 24.34
C GLY A 320 -5.59 10.30 23.67
N THR A 321 -5.96 11.57 23.89
CA THR A 321 -7.17 12.13 23.28
C THR A 321 -6.94 12.56 21.81
N VAL A 322 -7.90 12.27 20.94
CA VAL A 322 -7.92 12.71 19.53
C VAL A 322 -9.03 13.75 19.36
N PRO A 323 -8.70 15.07 19.27
CA PRO A 323 -9.71 16.09 19.06
C PRO A 323 -10.48 15.92 17.75
N GLY A 324 -11.79 16.18 17.77
CA GLY A 324 -12.66 16.13 16.60
C GLY A 324 -13.00 14.70 16.11
N HIS A 325 -12.44 13.68 16.73
CA HIS A 325 -12.84 12.29 16.50
C HIS A 325 -13.92 11.93 17.52
N GLN A 326 -15.13 11.70 17.04
CA GLN A 326 -16.17 11.06 17.83
C GLN A 326 -16.21 9.60 17.41
N ASP A 327 -15.99 8.71 18.36
CA ASP A 327 -16.23 7.28 18.12
C ASP A 327 -17.69 7.11 17.74
N HIS A 328 -17.94 6.97 16.46
CA HIS A 328 -19.23 6.52 15.97
C HIS A 328 -19.29 5.02 16.21
N GLY A 329 -19.69 4.64 17.45
CA GLY A 329 -19.95 3.27 17.88
C GLY A 329 -21.08 2.61 17.13
#